data_cafc51e300ba9c8bb4bfcb9c9e2b301a
#
_entry.id   cafc51e300ba9c8bb4bfcb9c9e2b301a
#
_cell.length_a   1.000
_cell.length_b   1.000
_cell.length_c   1.000
_cell.angle_alpha   90.00
_cell.angle_beta   90.00
_cell.angle_gamma   90.00
#
_symmetry.space_group_name_H-M   'P 1'
#
loop_
_entity.id
_entity.type
_entity.pdbx_description
1 polymer ?
#
loop_
_entity_poly.entity_id
_entity_poly.type
_entity_poly.pdbx_seq_one_letter_code
_entity_poly.pdbx_strand_id
1 'polypeptide(L)'
;MELTRRSLVSLFAAGALASIAPISAFADEAAGAEEESVITAPAGSEEAAAQLIDAIQGDYVELFPVLRQYPDIWHEQCAAIVGEDDADDTAEMLQASMEGTLRGEEAAEAYEADPDSMAFDCYFPDGITTLHFDGTTVAGTAQDGTEVFSHEYEYLCYSPVVDFYVFRTADEDAGEYRYFVSRSDNPADTFHLEMRFGSDLNDLFDFFTGAYAYTMPAAIPADASDELIEQCIALFVTENLEG
;
A
#
# COMPACT_ATOMS: atom_id res chain seq x y z
N MET A 1 24.06 14.64 6.17
CA MET A 1 24.03 13.35 6.91
C MET A 1 23.89 12.27 5.84
N GLU A 2 24.91 11.43 5.62
CA GLU A 2 24.78 10.35 4.63
C GLU A 2 23.78 9.31 5.18
N LEU A 3 22.55 9.36 4.72
CA LEU A 3 21.59 8.27 4.90
C LEU A 3 22.08 7.12 4.02
N THR A 4 22.56 6.06 4.62
CA THR A 4 22.97 4.87 3.88
C THR A 4 21.71 4.10 3.48
N ARG A 5 21.77 3.36 2.34
CA ARG A 5 20.67 2.45 1.91
C ARG A 5 20.18 1.54 3.04
N ARG A 6 21.07 1.13 3.95
CA ARG A 6 20.72 0.35 5.14
C ARG A 6 19.79 1.06 6.11
N SER A 7 19.92 2.39 6.22
CA SER A 7 19.01 3.18 7.08
C SER A 7 17.60 3.24 6.48
N LEU A 8 17.48 3.32 5.15
CA LEU A 8 16.19 3.31 4.47
C LEU A 8 15.45 1.97 4.63
N VAL A 9 16.13 0.87 4.36
CA VAL A 9 15.54 -0.48 4.50
C VAL A 9 15.15 -0.77 5.96
N SER A 10 15.96 -0.28 6.92
CA SER A 10 15.63 -0.42 8.34
C SER A 10 14.43 0.45 8.76
N LEU A 11 14.19 1.57 8.08
CA LEU A 11 13.05 2.45 8.32
C LEU A 11 11.75 1.85 7.79
N PHE A 12 11.75 1.24 6.60
CA PHE A 12 10.61 0.48 6.11
C PHE A 12 10.23 -0.69 7.04
N ALA A 13 11.23 -1.42 7.55
CA ALA A 13 11.00 -2.50 8.50
C ALA A 13 10.50 -2.01 9.87
N ALA A 14 10.87 -0.80 10.28
CA ALA A 14 10.41 -0.21 11.54
C ALA A 14 8.98 0.35 11.45
N GLY A 15 8.60 0.92 10.31
CA GLY A 15 7.24 1.40 10.07
C GLY A 15 6.20 0.27 10.11
N ALA A 16 6.48 -0.84 9.44
CA ALA A 16 5.59 -2.00 9.44
C ALA A 16 5.48 -2.71 10.81
N LEU A 17 6.50 -2.60 11.68
CA LEU A 17 6.48 -3.18 13.03
C LEU A 17 5.98 -2.21 14.10
N ALA A 18 5.98 -0.90 13.84
CA ALA A 18 5.48 0.11 14.77
C ALA A 18 3.94 0.21 14.77
N SER A 19 3.26 -0.30 13.76
CA SER A 19 1.79 -0.36 13.71
C SER A 19 1.16 -1.38 14.68
N ILE A 20 1.93 -2.01 15.58
CA ILE A 20 1.41 -2.78 16.72
C ILE A 20 1.12 -1.89 17.94
N ALA A 21 1.51 -0.62 17.95
CA ALA A 21 1.06 0.35 18.93
C ALA A 21 -0.20 1.07 18.42
N PRO A 22 -1.22 1.30 19.25
CA PRO A 22 -2.42 2.02 18.78
C PRO A 22 -1.97 3.40 18.27
N ILE A 23 -2.31 3.71 17.03
CA ILE A 23 -2.01 4.97 16.30
C ILE A 23 -2.69 6.21 16.96
N SER A 24 -3.02 6.15 18.20
CA SER A 24 -3.55 7.26 18.98
C SER A 24 -2.49 8.24 19.49
N ALA A 25 -1.20 8.10 19.12
CA ALA A 25 -0.13 8.94 19.64
C ALA A 25 0.34 10.06 18.70
N PHE A 26 -0.06 10.07 17.41
CA PHE A 26 0.35 11.10 16.44
C PHE A 26 -0.75 12.12 16.08
N ALA A 27 -1.97 11.95 16.62
CA ALA A 27 -3.12 12.80 16.31
C ALA A 27 -3.22 14.09 17.13
N ASP A 28 -2.20 14.53 17.85
CA ASP A 28 -2.37 15.59 18.86
C ASP A 28 -1.79 16.97 18.50
N GLU A 29 -1.38 17.26 17.26
CA GLU A 29 -0.91 18.61 16.89
C GLU A 29 -1.47 19.21 15.57
N ALA A 30 -2.33 18.53 14.84
CA ALA A 30 -3.11 19.14 13.76
C ALA A 30 -4.56 19.37 14.22
N ALA A 31 -4.79 20.44 14.98
CA ALA A 31 -6.13 20.87 15.36
C ALA A 31 -6.86 21.47 14.16
N GLY A 32 -7.67 20.66 13.47
CA GLY A 32 -8.57 21.18 12.45
C GLY A 32 -9.37 20.09 11.78
N ALA A 33 -10.58 19.82 12.29
CA ALA A 33 -11.59 18.90 11.84
C ALA A 33 -11.29 17.40 12.11
N GLU A 34 -11.99 16.84 13.09
CA GLU A 34 -12.14 15.39 13.22
C GLU A 34 -12.95 14.90 12.01
N GLU A 35 -12.29 14.49 10.93
CA GLU A 35 -12.91 13.68 9.92
C GLU A 35 -13.14 12.29 10.52
N GLU A 36 -14.41 11.93 10.68
CA GLU A 36 -14.82 10.62 11.23
C GLU A 36 -14.26 9.53 10.31
N SER A 37 -13.51 8.58 10.88
CA SER A 37 -13.06 7.38 10.18
C SER A 37 -14.23 6.75 9.42
N VAL A 38 -14.04 6.43 8.15
CA VAL A 38 -15.06 5.79 7.31
C VAL A 38 -15.43 4.40 7.86
N ILE A 39 -14.46 3.72 8.53
CA ILE A 39 -14.68 2.44 9.18
C ILE A 39 -14.94 2.69 10.67
N THR A 40 -16.22 2.63 11.05
CA THR A 40 -16.68 2.86 12.43
C THR A 40 -16.97 1.58 13.20
N ALA A 41 -17.12 0.45 12.50
CA ALA A 41 -17.36 -0.85 13.09
C ALA A 41 -16.09 -1.39 13.78
N PRO A 42 -16.22 -2.30 14.78
CA PRO A 42 -15.07 -2.90 15.43
C PRO A 42 -14.14 -3.60 14.44
N ALA A 43 -12.82 -3.33 14.53
CA ALA A 43 -11.82 -3.94 13.68
C ALA A 43 -11.97 -5.48 13.66
N GLY A 44 -11.89 -6.05 12.46
CA GLY A 44 -12.02 -7.49 12.23
C GLY A 44 -13.48 -8.02 12.21
N SER A 45 -14.47 -7.16 12.38
CA SER A 45 -15.86 -7.58 12.19
C SER A 45 -16.22 -7.67 10.71
N GLU A 46 -17.24 -8.48 10.38
CA GLU A 46 -17.81 -8.54 9.03
C GLU A 46 -18.39 -7.16 8.62
N GLU A 47 -18.92 -6.39 9.58
CA GLU A 47 -19.40 -5.04 9.35
C GLU A 47 -18.26 -4.08 8.97
N ALA A 48 -17.11 -4.17 9.63
CA ALA A 48 -15.93 -3.37 9.28
C ALA A 48 -15.36 -3.76 7.89
N ALA A 49 -15.37 -5.05 7.55
CA ALA A 49 -15.00 -5.52 6.22
C ALA A 49 -15.94 -4.97 5.14
N ALA A 50 -17.25 -4.94 5.41
CA ALA A 50 -18.24 -4.36 4.51
C ALA A 50 -18.01 -2.85 4.35
N GLN A 51 -17.75 -2.13 5.44
CA GLN A 51 -17.44 -0.69 5.40
C GLN A 51 -16.15 -0.42 4.60
N LEU A 52 -15.12 -1.27 4.71
CA LEU A 52 -13.91 -1.16 3.89
C LEU A 52 -14.25 -1.30 2.40
N ILE A 53 -15.00 -2.34 2.03
CA ILE A 53 -15.40 -2.55 0.63
C ILE A 53 -16.26 -1.38 0.11
N ASP A 54 -17.18 -0.87 0.91
CA ASP A 54 -18.00 0.28 0.54
C ASP A 54 -17.16 1.56 0.35
N ALA A 55 -16.10 1.72 1.12
CA ALA A 55 -15.21 2.88 1.05
C ALA A 55 -14.28 2.87 -0.18
N ILE A 56 -13.92 1.69 -0.68
CA ILE A 56 -12.96 1.54 -1.78
C ILE A 56 -13.62 1.34 -3.15
N GLN A 57 -14.87 1.74 -3.32
CA GLN A 57 -15.57 1.63 -4.61
C GLN A 57 -14.92 2.51 -5.67
N GLY A 58 -14.89 2.02 -6.93
CA GLY A 58 -14.36 2.76 -8.08
C GLY A 58 -13.11 2.13 -8.69
N ASP A 59 -12.36 2.93 -9.42
CA ASP A 59 -11.19 2.52 -10.17
C ASP A 59 -9.90 2.94 -9.43
N TYR A 60 -8.94 2.01 -9.38
CA TYR A 60 -7.66 2.20 -8.72
C TYR A 60 -6.50 1.87 -9.66
N VAL A 61 -5.43 2.63 -9.52
CA VAL A 61 -4.15 2.43 -10.23
C VAL A 61 -3.02 2.27 -9.22
N GLU A 62 -1.86 1.78 -9.67
CA GLU A 62 -0.69 1.66 -8.81
C GLU A 62 -0.26 3.01 -8.25
N LEU A 63 -0.07 3.09 -6.93
CA LEU A 63 0.27 4.31 -6.21
C LEU A 63 1.63 4.88 -6.64
N PHE A 64 2.69 4.11 -6.55
CA PHE A 64 4.06 4.60 -6.74
C PHE A 64 4.33 5.21 -8.12
N PRO A 65 3.86 4.63 -9.24
CA PRO A 65 3.99 5.26 -10.55
C PRO A 65 3.28 6.61 -10.65
N VAL A 66 2.17 6.80 -9.91
CA VAL A 66 1.45 8.09 -9.86
C VAL A 66 2.27 9.11 -9.09
N LEU A 67 2.72 8.79 -7.86
CA LEU A 67 3.46 9.73 -7.02
C LEU A 67 4.72 10.26 -7.68
N ARG A 68 5.41 9.44 -8.48
CA ARG A 68 6.64 9.83 -9.19
C ARG A 68 6.44 10.87 -10.28
N GLN A 69 5.21 11.18 -10.66
CA GLN A 69 4.91 12.20 -11.67
C GLN A 69 4.88 13.62 -11.11
N TYR A 70 5.10 13.80 -9.79
CA TYR A 70 4.97 15.07 -9.08
C TYR A 70 6.30 15.54 -8.44
N PRO A 71 7.38 15.77 -9.23
CA PRO A 71 8.70 16.07 -8.70
C PRO A 71 8.75 17.34 -7.83
N ASP A 72 7.92 18.34 -8.13
CA ASP A 72 7.88 19.58 -7.36
C ASP A 72 7.34 19.35 -5.94
N ILE A 73 6.35 18.46 -5.77
CA ILE A 73 5.82 18.09 -4.45
C ILE A 73 6.86 17.30 -3.67
N TRP A 74 7.55 16.35 -4.30
CA TRP A 74 8.65 15.62 -3.68
C TRP A 74 9.73 16.55 -3.15
N HIS A 75 10.16 17.54 -3.96
CA HIS A 75 11.13 18.54 -3.54
C HIS A 75 10.64 19.30 -2.30
N GLU A 76 9.40 19.82 -2.34
CA GLU A 76 8.82 20.61 -1.25
C GLU A 76 8.74 19.83 0.07
N GLN A 77 8.24 18.59 0.03
CA GLN A 77 8.11 17.74 1.21
C GLN A 77 9.48 17.34 1.78
N CYS A 78 10.45 17.01 0.93
CA CYS A 78 11.81 16.74 1.38
C CYS A 78 12.49 17.98 1.96
N ALA A 79 12.35 19.15 1.30
CA ALA A 79 12.94 20.41 1.79
C ALA A 79 12.44 20.80 3.17
N ALA A 80 11.19 20.51 3.50
CA ALA A 80 10.62 20.78 4.82
C ALA A 80 11.35 20.01 5.94
N ILE A 81 11.94 18.85 5.66
CA ILE A 81 12.61 18.00 6.65
C ILE A 81 14.13 18.14 6.59
N VAL A 82 14.73 18.06 5.38
CA VAL A 82 16.19 18.05 5.24
C VAL A 82 16.78 19.39 4.82
N GLY A 83 15.96 20.35 4.43
CA GLY A 83 16.36 21.67 3.92
C GLY A 83 16.57 21.68 2.41
N GLU A 84 16.53 22.88 1.82
CA GLU A 84 16.59 23.12 0.36
C GLU A 84 17.83 22.53 -0.30
N ASP A 85 18.98 22.56 0.36
CA ASP A 85 20.27 22.14 -0.23
C ASP A 85 20.33 20.60 -0.47
N ASP A 86 19.59 19.81 0.31
CA ASP A 86 19.58 18.34 0.26
C ASP A 86 18.26 17.77 -0.28
N ALA A 87 17.28 18.62 -0.63
CA ALA A 87 15.94 18.19 -0.99
C ALA A 87 15.88 17.32 -2.26
N ASP A 88 16.54 17.76 -3.33
CA ASP A 88 16.53 17.06 -4.63
C ASP A 88 17.19 15.68 -4.53
N ASP A 89 18.37 15.59 -3.90
CA ASP A 89 19.09 14.33 -3.72
C ASP A 89 18.29 13.35 -2.85
N THR A 90 17.60 13.89 -1.82
CA THR A 90 16.74 13.08 -0.94
C THR A 90 15.50 12.59 -1.67
N ALA A 91 14.85 13.46 -2.46
CA ALA A 91 13.68 13.09 -3.25
C ALA A 91 14.04 12.03 -4.31
N GLU A 92 15.18 12.18 -5.00
CA GLU A 92 15.67 11.17 -5.95
C GLU A 92 15.92 9.82 -5.26
N MET A 93 16.55 9.83 -4.09
CA MET A 93 16.81 8.62 -3.31
C MET A 93 15.52 7.92 -2.88
N LEU A 94 14.54 8.67 -2.34
CA LEU A 94 13.25 8.11 -1.92
C LEU A 94 12.47 7.55 -3.10
N GLN A 95 12.41 8.27 -4.22
CA GLN A 95 11.75 7.79 -5.43
C GLN A 95 12.41 6.53 -6.01
N ALA A 96 13.75 6.45 -5.96
CA ALA A 96 14.47 5.25 -6.36
C ALA A 96 14.13 4.04 -5.47
N SER A 97 13.79 4.25 -4.21
CA SER A 97 13.37 3.16 -3.31
C SER A 97 12.04 2.53 -3.70
N MET A 98 11.20 3.24 -4.48
CA MET A 98 9.92 2.75 -4.98
C MET A 98 10.04 2.03 -6.34
N GLU A 99 11.22 1.98 -6.93
CA GLU A 99 11.48 1.33 -8.21
C GLU A 99 11.88 -0.14 -8.01
N GLY A 100 10.95 -0.98 -7.58
CA GLY A 100 11.18 -2.42 -7.69
C GLY A 100 11.17 -2.86 -9.15
N THR A 101 12.14 -3.68 -9.56
CA THR A 101 12.23 -4.22 -10.93
C THR A 101 11.89 -5.70 -10.99
N LEU A 102 11.77 -6.36 -9.84
CA LEU A 102 11.50 -7.78 -9.69
C LEU A 102 10.10 -7.97 -9.10
N ARG A 103 9.47 -9.11 -9.38
CA ARG A 103 8.12 -9.43 -8.93
C ARG A 103 8.05 -10.83 -8.36
N GLY A 104 7.08 -11.06 -7.48
CA GLY A 104 6.77 -12.37 -6.92
C GLY A 104 7.97 -13.06 -6.27
N GLU A 105 8.17 -14.32 -6.59
CA GLU A 105 9.23 -15.17 -6.01
C GLU A 105 10.64 -14.65 -6.30
N GLU A 106 10.87 -14.05 -7.49
CA GLU A 106 12.16 -13.46 -7.85
C GLU A 106 12.51 -12.25 -6.97
N ALA A 107 11.55 -11.39 -6.68
CA ALA A 107 11.71 -10.26 -5.76
C ALA A 107 12.00 -10.77 -4.34
N ALA A 108 11.27 -11.78 -3.92
CA ALA A 108 11.41 -12.43 -2.64
C ALA A 108 12.81 -13.01 -2.42
N GLU A 109 13.30 -13.80 -3.36
CA GLU A 109 14.65 -14.40 -3.34
C GLU A 109 15.75 -13.35 -3.35
N ALA A 110 15.60 -12.30 -4.17
CA ALA A 110 16.58 -11.23 -4.25
C ALA A 110 16.67 -10.43 -2.95
N TYR A 111 15.54 -10.13 -2.34
CA TYR A 111 15.48 -9.45 -1.05
C TYR A 111 16.07 -10.31 0.09
N GLU A 112 15.76 -11.60 0.13
CA GLU A 112 16.34 -12.51 1.13
C GLU A 112 17.86 -12.63 1.00
N ALA A 113 18.36 -12.64 -0.24
CA ALA A 113 19.80 -12.68 -0.52
C ALA A 113 20.51 -11.37 -0.13
N ASP A 114 19.90 -10.23 -0.37
CA ASP A 114 20.43 -8.90 -0.06
C ASP A 114 19.28 -7.89 0.16
N PRO A 115 18.90 -7.60 1.42
CA PRO A 115 17.88 -6.60 1.71
C PRO A 115 18.19 -5.19 1.19
N ASP A 116 19.47 -4.88 0.95
CA ASP A 116 19.88 -3.60 0.36
C ASP A 116 19.70 -3.58 -1.19
N SER A 117 19.25 -4.68 -1.80
CA SER A 117 19.04 -4.79 -3.26
C SER A 117 17.87 -3.94 -3.77
N MET A 118 16.99 -3.46 -2.89
CA MET A 118 15.76 -2.73 -3.23
C MET A 118 14.83 -3.56 -4.15
N ALA A 119 14.81 -4.88 -3.99
CA ALA A 119 13.93 -5.77 -4.70
C ALA A 119 12.55 -5.77 -4.02
N PHE A 120 11.61 -5.00 -4.55
CA PHE A 120 10.25 -4.89 -4.01
C PHE A 120 9.22 -5.46 -4.98
N ASP A 121 8.29 -6.24 -4.46
CA ASP A 121 7.09 -6.67 -5.18
C ASP A 121 5.88 -5.80 -4.76
N CYS A 122 5.95 -4.52 -5.13
CA CYS A 122 4.91 -3.52 -4.82
C CYS A 122 4.00 -3.22 -6.03
N TYR A 123 3.89 -4.15 -6.97
CA TYR A 123 3.11 -3.98 -8.19
C TYR A 123 1.82 -4.77 -8.16
N PHE A 124 0.86 -4.33 -8.97
CA PHE A 124 -0.30 -5.15 -9.29
C PHE A 124 0.12 -6.48 -9.96
N PRO A 125 -0.71 -7.53 -9.87
CA PRO A 125 -0.46 -8.77 -10.60
C PRO A 125 -0.20 -8.51 -12.09
N ASP A 126 0.61 -9.38 -12.70
CA ASP A 126 1.07 -9.20 -14.07
C ASP A 126 -0.07 -8.94 -15.06
N GLY A 127 0.14 -7.90 -15.88
CA GLY A 127 -0.81 -7.51 -16.92
C GLY A 127 -1.96 -6.62 -16.45
N ILE A 128 -2.09 -6.34 -15.16
CA ILE A 128 -3.11 -5.45 -14.61
C ILE A 128 -2.56 -4.05 -14.46
N THR A 129 -3.31 -3.06 -14.93
CA THR A 129 -3.01 -1.64 -14.76
C THR A 129 -4.09 -0.89 -14.00
N THR A 130 -5.30 -1.45 -13.95
CA THR A 130 -6.42 -0.87 -13.21
C THR A 130 -7.19 -1.96 -12.49
N LEU A 131 -7.52 -1.72 -11.24
CA LEU A 131 -8.47 -2.51 -10.46
C LEU A 131 -9.79 -1.77 -10.37
N HIS A 132 -10.88 -2.50 -10.50
CA HIS A 132 -12.24 -1.99 -10.43
C HIS A 132 -12.96 -2.62 -9.25
N PHE A 133 -13.53 -1.82 -8.36
CA PHE A 133 -14.35 -2.26 -7.24
C PHE A 133 -15.80 -1.83 -7.49
N ASP A 134 -16.70 -2.81 -7.65
CA ASP A 134 -18.14 -2.60 -7.85
C ASP A 134 -18.93 -3.53 -6.90
N GLY A 135 -19.42 -2.99 -5.79
CA GLY A 135 -19.96 -3.79 -4.70
C GLY A 135 -18.90 -4.75 -4.16
N THR A 136 -19.21 -6.05 -4.17
CA THR A 136 -18.28 -7.12 -3.77
C THR A 136 -17.46 -7.67 -4.93
N THR A 137 -17.65 -7.17 -6.14
CA THR A 137 -16.89 -7.58 -7.31
C THR A 137 -15.58 -6.80 -7.40
N VAL A 138 -14.48 -7.52 -7.56
CA VAL A 138 -13.18 -6.95 -7.91
C VAL A 138 -12.77 -7.48 -9.27
N ALA A 139 -12.43 -6.57 -10.16
CA ALA A 139 -11.95 -6.91 -11.51
C ALA A 139 -10.62 -6.20 -11.79
N GLY A 140 -9.77 -6.84 -12.59
CA GLY A 140 -8.52 -6.27 -13.09
C GLY A 140 -8.54 -6.13 -14.59
N THR A 141 -8.10 -4.96 -15.09
CA THR A 141 -7.97 -4.73 -16.54
C THR A 141 -6.54 -4.37 -16.92
N ALA A 142 -6.14 -4.82 -18.11
CA ALA A 142 -4.89 -4.45 -18.74
C ALA A 142 -4.96 -3.03 -19.34
N GLN A 143 -3.79 -2.51 -19.74
CA GLN A 143 -3.66 -1.17 -20.32
C GLN A 143 -4.54 -0.94 -21.57
N ASP A 144 -4.84 -1.97 -22.34
CA ASP A 144 -5.72 -1.88 -23.52
C ASP A 144 -7.21 -2.01 -23.19
N GLY A 145 -7.57 -2.12 -21.90
CA GLY A 145 -8.92 -2.30 -21.39
C GLY A 145 -9.42 -3.75 -21.42
N THR A 146 -8.56 -4.72 -21.75
CA THR A 146 -8.93 -6.13 -21.68
C THR A 146 -9.08 -6.56 -20.23
N GLU A 147 -10.23 -7.19 -19.88
CA GLU A 147 -10.43 -7.78 -18.56
C GLU A 147 -9.51 -9.00 -18.38
N VAL A 148 -8.71 -8.98 -17.31
CA VAL A 148 -7.79 -10.06 -16.92
C VAL A 148 -8.49 -11.03 -15.98
N PHE A 149 -9.21 -10.50 -15.00
CA PHE A 149 -10.05 -11.25 -14.09
C PHE A 149 -11.26 -10.41 -13.65
N SER A 150 -12.30 -11.10 -13.17
CA SER A 150 -13.46 -10.47 -12.52
C SER A 150 -14.13 -11.50 -11.62
N HIS A 151 -14.10 -11.28 -10.30
CA HIS A 151 -14.65 -12.21 -9.33
C HIS A 151 -15.45 -11.48 -8.24
N GLU A 152 -16.49 -12.14 -7.73
CA GLU A 152 -17.21 -11.72 -6.55
C GLU A 152 -16.52 -12.28 -5.30
N TYR A 153 -16.32 -11.43 -4.28
CA TYR A 153 -15.62 -11.78 -3.05
C TYR A 153 -16.53 -11.68 -1.83
N GLU A 154 -16.35 -12.61 -0.91
CA GLU A 154 -17.01 -12.63 0.41
C GLU A 154 -15.94 -12.51 1.50
N TYR A 155 -16.26 -11.80 2.56
CA TYR A 155 -15.42 -11.73 3.75
C TYR A 155 -15.19 -13.13 4.32
N LEU A 156 -13.93 -13.46 4.57
CA LEU A 156 -13.52 -14.74 5.14
C LEU A 156 -13.09 -14.60 6.60
N CYS A 157 -12.14 -13.73 6.87
CA CYS A 157 -11.58 -13.50 8.19
C CYS A 157 -10.76 -12.19 8.23
N TYR A 158 -10.31 -11.84 9.43
CA TYR A 158 -9.38 -10.76 9.68
C TYR A 158 -8.13 -11.27 10.38
N SER A 159 -6.98 -10.75 9.99
CA SER A 159 -5.71 -11.04 10.65
C SER A 159 -5.27 -9.85 11.50
N PRO A 160 -5.33 -9.94 12.85
CA PRO A 160 -4.89 -8.84 13.71
C PRO A 160 -3.36 -8.72 13.78
N VAL A 161 -2.62 -9.67 13.20
CA VAL A 161 -1.14 -9.65 13.20
C VAL A 161 -0.62 -8.69 12.13
N VAL A 162 -1.30 -8.65 10.99
CA VAL A 162 -0.93 -7.81 9.84
C VAL A 162 -1.98 -6.76 9.51
N ASP A 163 -3.05 -6.68 10.29
CA ASP A 163 -4.16 -5.73 10.14
C ASP A 163 -4.85 -5.80 8.77
N PHE A 164 -5.05 -7.02 8.24
CA PHE A 164 -5.69 -7.22 6.94
C PHE A 164 -7.04 -7.93 7.06
N TYR A 165 -8.00 -7.47 6.27
CA TYR A 165 -9.22 -8.18 5.94
C TYR A 165 -8.94 -9.14 4.79
N VAL A 166 -9.43 -10.36 4.93
CA VAL A 166 -9.27 -11.43 3.96
C VAL A 166 -10.62 -11.71 3.32
N PHE A 167 -10.64 -11.66 2.01
CA PHE A 167 -11.80 -12.00 1.20
C PHE A 167 -11.49 -13.19 0.31
N ARG A 168 -12.51 -13.94 -0.07
CA ARG A 168 -12.38 -15.12 -0.91
C ARG A 168 -13.47 -15.15 -1.96
N THR A 169 -13.14 -15.54 -3.20
CA THR A 169 -14.12 -15.91 -4.20
C THR A 169 -14.50 -17.38 -4.13
N ALA A 170 -15.75 -17.69 -4.49
CA ALA A 170 -16.24 -19.06 -4.64
C ALA A 170 -15.87 -19.68 -5.99
N ASP A 171 -15.34 -18.91 -6.93
CA ASP A 171 -14.96 -19.37 -8.25
C ASP A 171 -13.80 -20.36 -8.16
N GLU A 172 -14.02 -21.59 -8.66
CA GLU A 172 -13.03 -22.68 -8.54
C GLU A 172 -11.80 -22.46 -9.42
N ASP A 173 -11.93 -21.70 -10.50
CA ASP A 173 -10.90 -21.39 -11.48
C ASP A 173 -10.26 -20.01 -11.33
N ALA A 174 -10.49 -19.35 -10.19
CA ALA A 174 -9.92 -18.02 -9.91
C ALA A 174 -8.37 -18.00 -9.85
N GLY A 175 -7.72 -19.16 -9.70
CA GLY A 175 -6.26 -19.23 -9.71
C GLY A 175 -5.61 -18.35 -8.63
N GLU A 176 -4.72 -17.46 -9.05
CA GLU A 176 -4.03 -16.52 -8.17
C GLU A 176 -4.95 -15.43 -7.57
N TYR A 177 -6.14 -15.22 -8.13
CA TYR A 177 -7.13 -14.28 -7.61
C TYR A 177 -8.11 -14.89 -6.61
N ARG A 178 -7.87 -16.11 -6.10
CA ARG A 178 -8.76 -16.83 -5.20
C ARG A 178 -8.98 -16.11 -3.88
N TYR A 179 -7.94 -15.53 -3.33
CA TYR A 179 -7.98 -14.71 -2.13
C TYR A 179 -7.55 -13.29 -2.46
N PHE A 180 -8.26 -12.35 -1.89
CA PHE A 180 -7.93 -10.94 -1.88
C PHE A 180 -7.74 -10.50 -0.44
N VAL A 181 -6.61 -9.90 -0.12
CA VAL A 181 -6.36 -9.31 1.18
C VAL A 181 -6.15 -7.83 1.02
N SER A 182 -6.74 -7.05 1.92
CA SER A 182 -6.67 -5.60 1.85
C SER A 182 -6.85 -4.94 3.20
N ARG A 183 -6.24 -3.79 3.33
CA ARG A 183 -6.53 -2.78 4.34
C ARG A 183 -6.55 -1.41 3.69
N SER A 184 -7.19 -0.47 4.35
CA SER A 184 -7.02 0.96 4.07
C SER A 184 -5.95 1.49 5.00
N ASP A 185 -4.99 2.21 4.46
CA ASP A 185 -4.02 2.94 5.26
C ASP A 185 -4.56 4.35 5.51
N ASN A 186 -4.62 4.73 6.78
CA ASN A 186 -5.13 6.00 7.26
C ASN A 186 -6.31 6.58 6.44
N PRO A 187 -7.50 5.96 6.48
CA PRO A 187 -8.62 6.36 5.62
C PRO A 187 -9.16 7.76 5.90
N ALA A 188 -8.77 8.38 7.01
CA ALA A 188 -9.20 9.74 7.36
C ALA A 188 -8.32 10.82 6.72
N ASP A 189 -7.01 10.58 6.62
CA ASP A 189 -6.04 11.60 6.23
C ASP A 189 -5.43 11.33 4.84
N THR A 190 -5.00 10.08 4.61
CA THR A 190 -4.27 9.71 3.39
C THR A 190 -4.79 8.37 2.88
N PHE A 191 -5.81 8.41 2.04
CA PHE A 191 -6.44 7.19 1.57
C PHE A 191 -5.66 6.57 0.42
N HIS A 192 -4.92 5.54 0.71
CA HIS A 192 -4.47 4.57 -0.27
C HIS A 192 -4.78 3.15 0.20
N LEU A 193 -4.79 2.22 -0.71
CA LEU A 193 -5.19 0.85 -0.48
C LEU A 193 -4.00 -0.07 -0.58
N GLU A 194 -3.64 -0.76 0.49
CA GLU A 194 -2.68 -1.85 0.45
C GLU A 194 -3.41 -3.17 0.22
N MET A 195 -2.88 -4.01 -0.66
CA MET A 195 -3.55 -5.24 -1.04
C MET A 195 -2.60 -6.31 -1.57
N ARG A 196 -3.10 -7.55 -1.62
CA ARG A 196 -2.46 -8.64 -2.35
C ARG A 196 -3.49 -9.70 -2.75
N PHE A 197 -3.20 -10.38 -3.87
CA PHE A 197 -3.94 -11.57 -4.29
C PHE A 197 -3.09 -12.83 -4.09
N GLY A 198 -3.72 -13.99 -3.96
CA GLY A 198 -3.03 -15.27 -3.88
C GLY A 198 -3.95 -16.47 -4.03
N SER A 199 -3.39 -17.60 -4.46
CA SER A 199 -4.11 -18.87 -4.63
C SER A 199 -4.21 -19.67 -3.33
N ASP A 200 -3.28 -19.47 -2.38
CA ASP A 200 -3.23 -20.13 -1.07
C ASP A 200 -3.13 -19.12 0.06
N LEU A 201 -3.94 -19.35 1.10
CA LEU A 201 -4.03 -18.41 2.22
C LEU A 201 -2.81 -18.51 3.15
N ASN A 202 -2.18 -19.70 3.29
CA ASN A 202 -1.00 -19.83 4.11
C ASN A 202 0.20 -19.13 3.46
N ASP A 203 0.35 -19.27 2.14
CA ASP A 203 1.41 -18.57 1.38
C ASP A 203 1.27 -17.06 1.53
N LEU A 204 0.03 -16.52 1.48
CA LEU A 204 -0.24 -15.10 1.74
C LEU A 204 0.16 -14.68 3.15
N PHE A 205 -0.19 -15.45 4.18
CA PHE A 205 0.18 -15.13 5.55
C PHE A 205 1.68 -15.29 5.81
N ASP A 206 2.33 -16.27 5.23
CA ASP A 206 3.78 -16.45 5.30
C ASP A 206 4.49 -15.26 4.65
N PHE A 207 3.96 -14.74 3.53
CA PHE A 207 4.45 -13.52 2.91
C PHE A 207 4.36 -12.31 3.85
N PHE A 208 3.20 -12.04 4.46
CA PHE A 208 2.97 -10.87 5.33
C PHE A 208 3.70 -10.93 6.67
N THR A 209 4.04 -12.11 7.16
CA THR A 209 4.77 -12.30 8.42
C THR A 209 6.26 -12.53 8.23
N GLY A 210 6.70 -12.65 6.98
CA GLY A 210 8.09 -12.84 6.57
C GLY A 210 8.85 -11.55 6.31
N ALA A 211 9.95 -11.68 5.60
CA ALA A 211 10.83 -10.58 5.22
C ALA A 211 10.18 -9.58 4.24
N TYR A 212 9.06 -9.96 3.64
CA TYR A 212 8.35 -9.17 2.61
C TYR A 212 7.12 -8.43 3.13
N ALA A 213 6.92 -8.37 4.43
CA ALA A 213 5.74 -7.75 5.04
C ALA A 213 5.52 -6.29 4.59
N TYR A 214 6.55 -5.62 4.11
CA TYR A 214 6.54 -4.25 3.63
C TYR A 214 6.62 -4.11 2.10
N THR A 215 6.61 -5.20 1.34
CA THR A 215 6.58 -5.17 -0.13
C THR A 215 5.16 -5.39 -0.65
N MET A 216 4.24 -4.51 -0.24
CA MET A 216 2.84 -4.62 -0.61
C MET A 216 2.50 -3.75 -1.81
N PRO A 217 1.74 -4.27 -2.78
CA PRO A 217 1.09 -3.42 -3.76
C PRO A 217 0.21 -2.39 -3.06
N ALA A 218 0.38 -1.13 -3.46
CA ALA A 218 -0.43 -0.03 -3.00
C ALA A 218 -1.17 0.63 -4.16
N ALA A 219 -2.42 0.97 -3.95
CA ALA A 219 -3.29 1.56 -4.96
C ALA A 219 -3.84 2.91 -4.51
N ILE A 220 -4.03 3.79 -5.48
CA ILE A 220 -4.67 5.10 -5.30
C ILE A 220 -5.87 5.19 -6.25
N PRO A 221 -6.96 5.91 -5.90
CA PRO A 221 -8.04 6.17 -6.85
C PRO A 221 -7.51 6.70 -8.18
N ALA A 222 -8.02 6.19 -9.29
CA ALA A 222 -7.57 6.61 -10.63
C ALA A 222 -7.85 8.11 -10.92
N ASP A 223 -8.80 8.70 -10.20
CA ASP A 223 -9.17 10.11 -10.23
C ASP A 223 -8.71 10.88 -8.99
N ALA A 224 -7.65 10.39 -8.32
CA ALA A 224 -7.08 11.03 -7.13
C ALA A 224 -6.82 12.53 -7.35
N SER A 225 -7.21 13.34 -6.38
CA SER A 225 -6.93 14.77 -6.40
C SER A 225 -5.44 15.07 -6.17
N ASP A 226 -4.99 16.24 -6.63
CA ASP A 226 -3.62 16.70 -6.34
C ASP A 226 -3.36 16.78 -4.82
N GLU A 227 -4.38 17.12 -4.02
CA GLU A 227 -4.30 17.17 -2.56
C GLU A 227 -4.05 15.78 -1.95
N LEU A 228 -4.75 14.74 -2.43
CA LEU A 228 -4.53 13.37 -1.99
C LEU A 228 -3.13 12.87 -2.35
N ILE A 229 -2.65 13.21 -3.57
CA ILE A 229 -1.30 12.87 -4.03
C ILE A 229 -0.25 13.55 -3.15
N GLU A 230 -0.44 14.83 -2.83
CA GLU A 230 0.44 15.57 -1.92
C GLU A 230 0.50 14.92 -0.53
N GLN A 231 -0.65 14.52 0.03
CA GLN A 231 -0.73 13.83 1.31
C GLN A 231 0.01 12.48 1.27
N CYS A 232 -0.15 11.69 0.22
CA CYS A 232 0.57 10.43 0.05
C CYS A 232 2.10 10.63 -0.02
N ILE A 233 2.57 11.65 -0.74
CA ILE A 233 4.01 11.98 -0.81
C ILE A 233 4.50 12.45 0.56
N ALA A 234 3.76 13.34 1.23
CA ALA A 234 4.12 13.84 2.56
C ALA A 234 4.24 12.70 3.58
N LEU A 235 3.27 11.78 3.60
CA LEU A 235 3.30 10.61 4.45
C LEU A 235 4.54 9.76 4.19
N PHE A 236 4.79 9.41 2.93
CA PHE A 236 5.95 8.59 2.55
C PHE A 236 7.28 9.25 2.93
N VAL A 237 7.41 10.55 2.70
CA VAL A 237 8.62 11.32 3.07
C VAL A 237 8.80 11.33 4.59
N THR A 238 7.74 11.60 5.35
CA THR A 238 7.79 11.66 6.82
C THR A 238 8.16 10.31 7.42
N GLU A 239 7.52 9.23 7.00
CA GLU A 239 7.80 7.88 7.50
C GLU A 239 9.23 7.42 7.22
N ASN A 240 9.81 7.85 6.11
CA ASN A 240 11.17 7.47 5.73
C ASN A 240 12.27 8.37 6.30
N LEU A 241 11.96 9.60 6.69
CA LEU A 241 12.96 10.56 7.17
C LEU A 241 12.87 10.86 8.66
N GLU A 242 11.71 10.72 9.29
CA GLU A 242 11.48 11.04 10.71
C GLU A 242 11.20 9.79 11.57
N GLY A 243 10.90 8.61 10.93
CA GLY A 243 10.50 7.34 11.54
C GLY A 243 11.54 6.57 12.36
#